data_53369a10ef496152a783a2339efac5c2
#
_entry.id   53369a10ef496152a783a2339efac5c2
#
_cell.length_a   1.000
_cell.length_b   1.000
_cell.length_c   1.000
_cell.angle_alpha   90.00
_cell.angle_beta   90.00
_cell.angle_gamma   90.00
#
_symmetry.space_group_name_H-M   'P 1'
#
loop_
_entity.id
_entity.type
_entity.pdbx_description
1 polymer ?
#
loop_
_entity_poly.entity_id
_entity_poly.type
_entity_poly.pdbx_seq_one_letter_code
_entity_poly.pdbx_strand_id
1 'polypeptide(L)'
;QPCRPSFHHQEARVDMSKVLVTGGAGFIGSHLVDSLVARGDTVIVLDDLSTGRHDNLRQHEGDPRVEFVLGSILNEGLVDDTIRRADLVLHLAAAVGVNLIVERPLESLATNIRGSEIVLEKCHKYGRKVLVTSTSEIYGKNTSDRLNEEDDRILGSPLKSRWSYSEAKAIEEILAYSYWRDKGLPTVIVRLFNTVGPRQVGHYGMVIPRFVEQALRGAPITVYGDGSQRRCFCHVADSTAALLGLADSVEAEGRVFNVGAQREISMTDLARTICERVGSRSELTFIPYDEAYEFGFEDMERRVPDTDRVNGLLGWTPERTLEQIIDDVATDVRSRLKL
;
A
#
# COMPACT_ATOMS: atom_id res chain seq x y z
N GLN A 1 36.67 0.16 45.93
CA GLN A 1 36.27 -0.35 44.60
C GLN A 1 34.74 -0.21 44.54
N PRO A 2 34.16 0.56 43.58
CA PRO A 2 32.73 0.61 43.40
C PRO A 2 32.28 -0.54 42.49
N CYS A 3 31.28 -1.25 42.95
CA CYS A 3 30.56 -2.31 42.28
C CYS A 3 29.87 -1.75 40.98
N ARG A 4 30.19 -2.32 39.81
CA ARG A 4 29.48 -2.03 38.57
C ARG A 4 28.15 -2.78 38.57
N PRO A 5 27.01 -2.15 38.27
CA PRO A 5 25.77 -2.88 38.04
C PRO A 5 25.86 -3.63 36.69
N SER A 6 25.63 -4.93 36.73
CA SER A 6 25.45 -5.78 35.56
C SER A 6 24.12 -5.44 34.89
N PHE A 7 24.18 -4.83 33.73
CA PHE A 7 23.02 -4.74 32.86
C PHE A 7 22.68 -6.12 32.30
N HIS A 8 21.66 -6.74 32.88
CA HIS A 8 21.00 -7.86 32.22
C HIS A 8 20.26 -7.32 31.02
N HIS A 9 20.72 -7.67 29.82
CA HIS A 9 19.89 -7.60 28.62
C HIS A 9 18.74 -8.58 28.85
N GLN A 10 17.60 -8.03 29.24
CA GLN A 10 16.33 -8.73 29.15
C GLN A 10 16.01 -8.77 27.66
N GLU A 11 16.24 -9.92 27.00
CA GLU A 11 15.66 -10.21 25.69
C GLU A 11 14.15 -10.03 25.85
N ALA A 12 13.60 -9.00 25.20
CA ALA A 12 12.17 -8.79 25.13
C ALA A 12 11.59 -10.06 24.46
N ARG A 13 10.88 -10.87 25.21
CA ARG A 13 10.01 -11.91 24.66
C ARG A 13 9.04 -11.15 23.74
N VAL A 14 9.20 -11.28 22.44
CA VAL A 14 8.19 -10.90 21.48
C VAL A 14 7.03 -11.86 21.73
N ASP A 15 6.00 -11.39 22.43
CA ASP A 15 4.76 -12.16 22.59
C ASP A 15 4.19 -12.34 21.16
N MET A 16 4.07 -13.61 20.75
CA MET A 16 3.48 -13.95 19.44
C MET A 16 2.06 -13.41 19.36
N SER A 17 1.82 -12.50 18.45
CA SER A 17 0.50 -11.91 18.22
C SER A 17 -0.24 -12.65 17.12
N LYS A 18 -1.56 -12.63 17.18
CA LYS A 18 -2.41 -13.10 16.11
C LYS A 18 -2.89 -11.88 15.29
N VAL A 19 -2.40 -11.75 14.08
CA VAL A 19 -2.63 -10.58 13.24
C VAL A 19 -3.60 -10.92 12.11
N LEU A 20 -4.68 -10.15 11.99
CA LEU A 20 -5.55 -10.20 10.82
C LEU A 20 -5.02 -9.23 9.75
N VAL A 21 -4.78 -9.74 8.55
CA VAL A 21 -4.45 -8.94 7.37
C VAL A 21 -5.60 -9.06 6.37
N THR A 22 -6.43 -8.01 6.26
CA THR A 22 -7.43 -7.94 5.18
C THR A 22 -6.75 -7.50 3.90
N GLY A 23 -7.08 -8.12 2.76
CA GLY A 23 -6.33 -7.91 1.52
C GLY A 23 -4.94 -8.57 1.54
N GLY A 24 -4.76 -9.61 2.38
CA GLY A 24 -3.46 -10.22 2.60
C GLY A 24 -2.95 -11.10 1.45
N ALA A 25 -3.78 -11.45 0.47
CA ALA A 25 -3.34 -12.08 -0.79
C ALA A 25 -3.00 -11.05 -1.88
N GLY A 26 -3.19 -9.75 -1.60
CA GLY A 26 -2.80 -8.65 -2.47
C GLY A 26 -1.29 -8.41 -2.50
N PHE A 27 -0.88 -7.40 -3.26
CA PHE A 27 0.53 -7.03 -3.42
C PHE A 27 1.18 -6.69 -2.06
N ILE A 28 0.77 -5.63 -1.38
CA ILE A 28 1.38 -5.19 -0.11
C ILE A 28 1.05 -6.17 1.02
N GLY A 29 -0.20 -6.65 1.06
CA GLY A 29 -0.66 -7.57 2.10
C GLY A 29 0.15 -8.85 2.17
N SER A 30 0.52 -9.45 1.04
CA SER A 30 1.32 -10.68 1.02
C SER A 30 2.75 -10.49 1.53
N HIS A 31 3.35 -9.32 1.35
CA HIS A 31 4.64 -8.98 1.95
C HIS A 31 4.53 -8.73 3.46
N LEU A 32 3.40 -8.18 3.94
CA LEU A 32 3.14 -8.09 5.38
C LEU A 32 3.00 -9.49 6.00
N VAL A 33 2.29 -10.41 5.33
CA VAL A 33 2.19 -11.80 5.77
C VAL A 33 3.58 -12.43 5.91
N ASP A 34 4.46 -12.27 4.90
CA ASP A 34 5.84 -12.75 4.96
C ASP A 34 6.59 -12.20 6.18
N SER A 35 6.50 -10.89 6.40
CA SER A 35 7.20 -10.21 7.50
C SER A 35 6.68 -10.62 8.88
N LEU A 36 5.36 -10.78 9.02
CA LEU A 36 4.72 -11.23 10.25
C LEU A 36 5.12 -12.68 10.60
N VAL A 37 5.06 -13.58 9.62
CA VAL A 37 5.49 -14.98 9.82
C VAL A 37 6.97 -15.07 10.15
N ALA A 38 7.82 -14.26 9.48
CA ALA A 38 9.25 -14.21 9.80
C ALA A 38 9.51 -13.68 11.21
N ARG A 39 8.67 -12.77 11.72
CA ARG A 39 8.71 -12.25 13.10
C ARG A 39 8.25 -13.29 14.13
N GLY A 40 7.54 -14.34 13.71
CA GLY A 40 7.01 -15.40 14.58
C GLY A 40 5.52 -15.27 14.90
N ASP A 41 4.82 -14.30 14.31
CA ASP A 41 3.38 -14.12 14.51
C ASP A 41 2.55 -15.21 13.81
N THR A 42 1.30 -15.36 14.26
CA THR A 42 0.27 -16.09 13.51
C THR A 42 -0.59 -15.10 12.73
N VAL A 43 -0.95 -15.45 11.51
CA VAL A 43 -1.63 -14.55 10.58
C VAL A 43 -2.94 -15.15 10.11
N ILE A 44 -4.02 -14.38 10.23
CA ILE A 44 -5.27 -14.64 9.50
C ILE A 44 -5.27 -13.73 8.28
N VAL A 45 -5.40 -14.30 7.09
CA VAL A 45 -5.55 -13.58 5.84
C VAL A 45 -7.03 -13.61 5.44
N LEU A 46 -7.69 -12.46 5.35
CA LEU A 46 -9.04 -12.33 4.78
C LEU A 46 -8.92 -11.64 3.42
N ASP A 47 -9.26 -12.36 2.34
CA ASP A 47 -9.16 -11.85 0.97
C ASP A 47 -10.21 -12.52 0.09
N ASP A 48 -10.86 -11.78 -0.81
CA ASP A 48 -11.84 -12.33 -1.77
C ASP A 48 -11.25 -12.65 -3.14
N LEU A 49 -9.93 -12.41 -3.29
CA LEU A 49 -9.16 -12.61 -4.53
C LEU A 49 -9.66 -11.78 -5.73
N SER A 50 -10.41 -10.70 -5.48
CA SER A 50 -10.86 -9.79 -6.55
C SER A 50 -9.70 -9.10 -7.29
N THR A 51 -8.64 -8.77 -6.56
CA THR A 51 -7.38 -8.24 -7.11
C THR A 51 -6.16 -9.00 -6.56
N GLY A 52 -6.30 -9.65 -5.42
CA GLY A 52 -5.30 -10.52 -4.80
C GLY A 52 -5.15 -11.84 -5.56
N ARG A 53 -4.10 -12.58 -5.24
CA ARG A 53 -3.81 -13.89 -5.85
C ARG A 53 -3.35 -14.86 -4.77
N HIS A 54 -3.95 -16.04 -4.72
CA HIS A 54 -3.53 -17.08 -3.79
C HIS A 54 -2.04 -17.45 -3.95
N ASP A 55 -1.53 -17.39 -5.17
CA ASP A 55 -0.11 -17.62 -5.49
C ASP A 55 0.85 -16.71 -4.73
N ASN A 56 0.41 -15.52 -4.29
CA ASN A 56 1.22 -14.61 -3.49
C ASN A 56 1.51 -15.14 -2.08
N LEU A 57 0.78 -16.18 -1.65
CA LEU A 57 0.92 -16.83 -0.34
C LEU A 57 1.49 -18.25 -0.44
N ARG A 58 1.91 -18.70 -1.64
CA ARG A 58 2.37 -20.09 -1.89
C ARG A 58 3.48 -20.53 -0.94
N GLN A 59 4.39 -19.62 -0.56
CA GLN A 59 5.48 -19.93 0.37
C GLN A 59 5.01 -20.26 1.79
N HIS A 60 3.74 -20.03 2.10
CA HIS A 60 3.10 -20.33 3.39
C HIS A 60 2.09 -21.48 3.30
N GLU A 61 2.01 -22.19 2.16
CA GLU A 61 1.15 -23.35 2.04
C GLU A 61 1.57 -24.44 3.05
N GLY A 62 0.63 -24.85 3.89
CA GLY A 62 0.87 -25.82 4.95
C GLY A 62 1.53 -25.26 6.21
N ASP A 63 1.85 -23.98 6.29
CA ASP A 63 2.34 -23.37 7.53
C ASP A 63 1.17 -23.15 8.50
N PRO A 64 1.17 -23.83 9.69
CA PRO A 64 0.07 -23.71 10.64
C PRO A 64 -0.09 -22.30 11.23
N ARG A 65 0.87 -21.41 11.02
CA ARG A 65 0.80 -20.02 11.46
C ARG A 65 0.00 -19.13 10.51
N VAL A 66 -0.33 -19.58 9.29
CA VAL A 66 -1.07 -18.82 8.29
C VAL A 66 -2.40 -19.48 7.99
N GLU A 67 -3.47 -18.81 8.34
CA GLU A 67 -4.85 -19.20 8.02
C GLU A 67 -5.38 -18.32 6.89
N PHE A 68 -5.77 -18.92 5.76
CA PHE A 68 -6.41 -18.20 4.67
C PHE A 68 -7.92 -18.34 4.75
N VAL A 69 -8.63 -17.21 4.82
CA VAL A 69 -10.10 -17.11 4.83
C VAL A 69 -10.54 -16.45 3.53
N LEU A 70 -11.13 -17.21 2.64
CA LEU A 70 -11.70 -16.70 1.39
C LEU A 70 -13.00 -15.96 1.66
N GLY A 71 -13.02 -14.66 1.44
CA GLY A 71 -14.23 -13.85 1.58
C GLY A 71 -14.00 -12.36 1.54
N SER A 72 -15.09 -11.63 1.33
CA SER A 72 -15.10 -10.17 1.24
C SER A 72 -15.26 -9.52 2.62
N ILE A 73 -14.64 -8.34 2.81
CA ILE A 73 -14.86 -7.47 3.97
C ILE A 73 -16.29 -6.95 4.07
N LEU A 74 -17.11 -7.10 3.03
CA LEU A 74 -18.55 -6.84 3.07
C LEU A 74 -19.35 -7.94 3.78
N ASN A 75 -18.76 -9.11 4.02
CA ASN A 75 -19.38 -10.18 4.79
C ASN A 75 -19.16 -9.96 6.28
N GLU A 76 -20.14 -9.32 6.95
CA GLU A 76 -20.07 -8.98 8.37
C GLU A 76 -19.76 -10.18 9.27
N GLY A 77 -20.29 -11.37 8.95
CA GLY A 77 -20.06 -12.58 9.74
C GLY A 77 -18.61 -13.06 9.70
N LEU A 78 -17.98 -13.04 8.52
CA LEU A 78 -16.57 -13.37 8.37
C LEU A 78 -15.65 -12.34 9.04
N VAL A 79 -15.97 -11.05 8.88
CA VAL A 79 -15.21 -9.96 9.51
C VAL A 79 -15.34 -10.04 11.04
N ASP A 80 -16.55 -10.28 11.58
CA ASP A 80 -16.76 -10.44 13.01
C ASP A 80 -15.95 -11.62 13.58
N ASP A 81 -15.98 -12.78 12.92
CA ASP A 81 -15.25 -13.96 13.38
C ASP A 81 -13.73 -13.75 13.32
N THR A 82 -13.20 -13.23 12.22
CA THR A 82 -11.76 -13.05 12.03
C THR A 82 -11.19 -12.01 12.98
N ILE A 83 -11.88 -10.86 13.19
CA ILE A 83 -11.44 -9.81 14.11
C ILE A 83 -11.54 -10.28 15.56
N ARG A 84 -12.57 -11.03 15.93
CA ARG A 84 -12.71 -11.59 17.28
C ARG A 84 -11.51 -12.44 17.68
N ARG A 85 -10.91 -13.17 16.72
CA ARG A 85 -9.77 -14.06 16.91
C ARG A 85 -8.40 -13.39 16.79
N ALA A 86 -8.33 -12.14 16.36
CA ALA A 86 -7.10 -11.39 16.16
C ALA A 86 -6.78 -10.50 17.37
N ASP A 87 -5.52 -10.12 17.53
CA ASP A 87 -5.03 -9.14 18.52
C ASP A 87 -4.81 -7.78 17.86
N LEU A 88 -4.40 -7.78 16.59
CA LEU A 88 -4.12 -6.62 15.74
C LEU A 88 -4.77 -6.81 14.37
N VAL A 89 -5.25 -5.72 13.78
CA VAL A 89 -5.81 -5.72 12.43
C VAL A 89 -4.99 -4.79 11.52
N LEU A 90 -4.49 -5.33 10.41
CA LEU A 90 -3.92 -4.55 9.31
C LEU A 90 -4.94 -4.53 8.18
N HIS A 91 -5.59 -3.38 8.01
CA HIS A 91 -6.66 -3.23 7.02
C HIS A 91 -6.13 -2.67 5.71
N LEU A 92 -5.91 -3.59 4.74
CA LEU A 92 -5.42 -3.27 3.40
C LEU A 92 -6.44 -3.59 2.29
N ALA A 93 -7.48 -4.35 2.60
CA ALA A 93 -8.52 -4.69 1.62
C ALA A 93 -9.19 -3.41 1.11
N ALA A 94 -9.09 -3.20 -0.19
CA ALA A 94 -9.69 -2.07 -0.89
C ALA A 94 -9.86 -2.41 -2.37
N ALA A 95 -10.90 -1.89 -3.00
CA ALA A 95 -11.02 -1.89 -4.44
C ALA A 95 -10.08 -0.82 -5.01
N VAL A 96 -8.93 -1.25 -5.55
CA VAL A 96 -7.84 -0.38 -6.02
C VAL A 96 -7.58 -0.61 -7.51
N GLY A 97 -7.23 0.45 -8.21
CA GLY A 97 -6.85 0.45 -9.62
C GLY A 97 -7.76 1.33 -10.46
N VAL A 98 -7.16 2.19 -11.29
CA VAL A 98 -7.89 3.20 -12.07
C VAL A 98 -8.99 2.55 -12.93
N ASN A 99 -8.68 1.43 -13.58
CA ASN A 99 -9.65 0.73 -14.42
C ASN A 99 -10.87 0.21 -13.64
N LEU A 100 -10.64 -0.42 -12.46
CA LEU A 100 -11.74 -0.93 -11.63
C LEU A 100 -12.63 0.20 -11.11
N ILE A 101 -12.03 1.31 -10.70
CA ILE A 101 -12.74 2.49 -10.18
C ILE A 101 -13.59 3.13 -11.26
N VAL A 102 -13.12 3.17 -12.51
CA VAL A 102 -13.84 3.73 -13.65
C VAL A 102 -14.92 2.76 -14.15
N GLU A 103 -14.61 1.48 -14.30
CA GLU A 103 -15.54 0.49 -14.84
C GLU A 103 -16.66 0.07 -13.86
N ARG A 104 -16.34 0.05 -12.53
CA ARG A 104 -17.28 -0.40 -11.48
C ARG A 104 -17.28 0.54 -10.26
N PRO A 105 -17.64 1.81 -10.43
CA PRO A 105 -17.52 2.81 -9.36
C PRO A 105 -18.36 2.49 -8.13
N LEU A 106 -19.57 1.95 -8.31
CA LEU A 106 -20.45 1.63 -7.16
C LEU A 106 -19.91 0.46 -6.32
N GLU A 107 -19.38 -0.58 -6.95
CA GLU A 107 -18.74 -1.70 -6.23
C GLU A 107 -17.49 -1.22 -5.48
N SER A 108 -16.67 -0.38 -6.13
CA SER A 108 -15.48 0.20 -5.54
C SER A 108 -15.81 1.05 -4.32
N LEU A 109 -16.80 1.93 -4.42
CA LEU A 109 -17.26 2.76 -3.30
C LEU A 109 -17.83 1.90 -2.16
N ALA A 110 -18.67 0.91 -2.47
CA ALA A 110 -19.23 0.02 -1.46
C ALA A 110 -18.14 -0.74 -0.70
N THR A 111 -17.17 -1.32 -1.41
CA THR A 111 -16.06 -2.05 -0.78
C THR A 111 -15.23 -1.13 0.09
N ASN A 112 -14.83 0.04 -0.41
CA ASN A 112 -13.93 0.93 0.32
C ASN A 112 -14.62 1.61 1.52
N ILE A 113 -15.86 2.05 1.38
CA ILE A 113 -16.57 2.76 2.46
C ILE A 113 -17.23 1.77 3.42
N ARG A 114 -18.17 0.95 2.90
CA ARG A 114 -18.94 0.03 3.75
C ARG A 114 -18.07 -1.07 4.36
N GLY A 115 -17.11 -1.60 3.58
CA GLY A 115 -16.17 -2.62 4.07
C GLY A 115 -15.33 -2.09 5.22
N SER A 116 -14.77 -0.88 5.09
CA SER A 116 -13.97 -0.26 6.15
C SER A 116 -14.80 0.10 7.38
N GLU A 117 -16.07 0.55 7.19
CA GLU A 117 -17.00 0.78 8.28
C GLU A 117 -17.23 -0.49 9.10
N ILE A 118 -17.51 -1.64 8.45
CA ILE A 118 -17.67 -2.94 9.11
C ILE A 118 -16.41 -3.32 9.89
N VAL A 119 -15.23 -3.19 9.28
CA VAL A 119 -13.95 -3.52 9.94
C VAL A 119 -13.77 -2.66 11.20
N LEU A 120 -13.94 -1.35 11.12
CA LEU A 120 -13.78 -0.44 12.25
C LEU A 120 -14.81 -0.70 13.36
N GLU A 121 -16.08 -0.98 12.99
CA GLU A 121 -17.12 -1.36 13.94
C GLU A 121 -16.74 -2.62 14.72
N LYS A 122 -16.26 -3.68 14.03
CA LYS A 122 -15.89 -4.94 14.69
C LYS A 122 -14.59 -4.79 15.49
N CYS A 123 -13.61 -3.98 15.01
CA CYS A 123 -12.44 -3.64 15.81
C CYS A 123 -12.82 -2.93 17.12
N HIS A 124 -13.76 -1.98 17.06
CA HIS A 124 -14.27 -1.33 18.26
C HIS A 124 -15.00 -2.31 19.18
N LYS A 125 -15.87 -3.17 18.63
CA LYS A 125 -16.61 -4.18 19.40
C LYS A 125 -15.70 -5.07 20.24
N TYR A 126 -14.54 -5.43 19.71
CA TYR A 126 -13.59 -6.34 20.37
C TYR A 126 -12.36 -5.65 20.97
N GLY A 127 -12.28 -4.31 20.89
CA GLY A 127 -11.14 -3.55 21.39
C GLY A 127 -9.83 -3.87 20.67
N ARG A 128 -9.87 -4.13 19.35
CA ARG A 128 -8.68 -4.50 18.57
C ARG A 128 -8.09 -3.29 17.90
N LYS A 129 -6.79 -3.05 18.13
CA LYS A 129 -6.04 -2.02 17.40
C LYS A 129 -6.13 -2.28 15.91
N VAL A 130 -6.27 -1.21 15.12
CA VAL A 130 -6.34 -1.31 13.66
C VAL A 130 -5.46 -0.28 12.99
N LEU A 131 -4.61 -0.75 12.06
CA LEU A 131 -3.93 0.11 11.11
C LEU A 131 -4.71 0.10 9.79
N VAL A 132 -5.03 1.29 9.30
CA VAL A 132 -5.79 1.52 8.07
C VAL A 132 -4.86 2.10 7.02
N THR A 133 -4.78 1.47 5.84
CA THR A 133 -4.01 2.01 4.72
C THR A 133 -4.83 2.97 3.89
N SER A 134 -4.37 4.21 3.83
CA SER A 134 -4.85 5.26 2.94
C SER A 134 -3.88 5.49 1.77
N THR A 135 -3.99 6.57 1.07
CA THR A 135 -3.28 6.85 -0.18
C THR A 135 -2.82 8.29 -0.28
N SER A 136 -1.72 8.52 -1.00
CA SER A 136 -1.29 9.87 -1.40
C SER A 136 -2.28 10.56 -2.35
N GLU A 137 -3.23 9.83 -2.94
CA GLU A 137 -4.26 10.43 -3.79
C GLU A 137 -5.22 11.35 -3.05
N ILE A 138 -5.26 11.24 -1.72
CA ILE A 138 -6.07 12.10 -0.86
C ILE A 138 -5.71 13.58 -1.00
N TYR A 139 -4.47 13.90 -1.32
CA TYR A 139 -4.01 15.28 -1.53
C TYR A 139 -4.53 15.90 -2.82
N GLY A 140 -4.90 15.08 -3.80
CA GLY A 140 -5.45 15.54 -5.08
C GLY A 140 -4.47 16.45 -5.85
N LYS A 141 -4.93 17.62 -6.23
CA LYS A 141 -4.18 18.64 -7.00
C LYS A 141 -3.39 19.61 -6.13
N ASN A 142 -3.08 19.23 -4.88
CA ASN A 142 -2.21 20.04 -4.01
C ASN A 142 -0.82 20.18 -4.66
N THR A 143 -0.29 21.41 -4.67
CA THR A 143 0.96 21.78 -5.35
C THR A 143 2.12 22.05 -4.40
N SER A 144 1.99 21.68 -3.11
CA SER A 144 3.08 21.80 -2.15
C SER A 144 4.32 21.03 -2.63
N ASP A 145 5.51 21.58 -2.35
CA ASP A 145 6.78 20.93 -2.73
C ASP A 145 6.94 19.54 -2.11
N ARG A 146 6.50 19.38 -0.86
CA ARG A 146 6.35 18.12 -0.16
C ARG A 146 4.98 18.09 0.48
N LEU A 147 4.24 17.02 0.26
CA LEU A 147 2.90 16.81 0.81
C LEU A 147 3.00 16.39 2.27
N ASN A 148 2.53 17.25 3.16
CA ASN A 148 2.51 17.01 4.60
C ASN A 148 1.14 16.47 5.01
N GLU A 149 1.07 15.75 6.13
CA GLU A 149 -0.18 15.13 6.60
C GLU A 149 -1.27 16.15 6.99
N GLU A 150 -0.88 17.39 7.30
CA GLU A 150 -1.80 18.49 7.64
C GLU A 150 -2.21 19.33 6.41
N ASP A 151 -1.68 19.04 5.22
CA ASP A 151 -1.98 19.79 4.01
C ASP A 151 -3.45 19.62 3.59
N ASP A 152 -3.98 20.69 3.00
CA ASP A 152 -5.32 20.70 2.43
C ASP A 152 -5.45 19.73 1.26
N ARG A 153 -6.64 19.13 1.15
CA ARG A 153 -7.05 18.31 0.02
C ARG A 153 -7.65 19.19 -1.07
N ILE A 154 -7.09 19.14 -2.28
CA ILE A 154 -7.57 19.92 -3.43
C ILE A 154 -8.04 18.95 -4.52
N LEU A 155 -9.32 18.65 -4.57
CA LEU A 155 -9.90 17.71 -5.52
C LEU A 155 -10.65 18.44 -6.65
N GLY A 156 -10.92 17.69 -7.73
CA GLY A 156 -11.78 18.16 -8.81
C GLY A 156 -13.26 17.92 -8.53
N SER A 157 -14.09 18.06 -9.58
CA SER A 157 -15.52 17.79 -9.48
C SER A 157 -15.79 16.33 -9.05
N PRO A 158 -16.73 16.08 -8.12
CA PRO A 158 -17.12 14.72 -7.72
C PRO A 158 -17.74 13.89 -8.87
N LEU A 159 -18.14 14.53 -9.97
CA LEU A 159 -18.63 13.86 -11.16
C LEU A 159 -17.51 13.23 -12.01
N LYS A 160 -16.24 13.52 -11.71
CA LYS A 160 -15.09 12.89 -12.33
C LYS A 160 -14.72 11.63 -11.53
N SER A 161 -14.85 10.47 -12.17
CA SER A 161 -14.58 9.14 -11.58
C SER A 161 -13.19 9.04 -10.93
N ARG A 162 -12.21 9.78 -11.45
CA ARG A 162 -10.83 9.85 -10.93
C ARG A 162 -10.74 10.14 -9.43
N TRP A 163 -11.66 10.96 -8.89
CA TRP A 163 -11.60 11.38 -7.50
C TRP A 163 -12.36 10.48 -6.53
N SER A 164 -13.20 9.56 -7.04
CA SER A 164 -14.04 8.69 -6.21
C SER A 164 -13.23 7.84 -5.22
N TYR A 165 -12.07 7.34 -5.64
CA TYR A 165 -11.17 6.59 -4.76
C TYR A 165 -10.58 7.45 -3.65
N SER A 166 -10.12 8.65 -3.99
CA SER A 166 -9.62 9.62 -3.01
C SER A 166 -10.68 9.99 -1.98
N GLU A 167 -11.93 10.19 -2.43
CA GLU A 167 -13.06 10.49 -1.53
C GLU A 167 -13.39 9.30 -0.62
N ALA A 168 -13.44 8.08 -1.16
CA ALA A 168 -13.68 6.89 -0.36
C ALA A 168 -12.60 6.71 0.74
N LYS A 169 -11.32 6.89 0.39
CA LYS A 169 -10.21 6.81 1.35
C LYS A 169 -10.24 7.95 2.38
N ALA A 170 -10.70 9.14 1.99
CA ALA A 170 -10.90 10.23 2.95
C ALA A 170 -11.99 9.90 3.98
N ILE A 171 -13.10 9.31 3.54
CA ILE A 171 -14.17 8.87 4.44
C ILE A 171 -13.62 7.81 5.41
N GLU A 172 -12.82 6.88 4.93
CA GLU A 172 -12.16 5.86 5.74
C GLU A 172 -11.23 6.48 6.81
N GLU A 173 -10.41 7.49 6.44
CA GLU A 173 -9.60 8.23 7.42
C GLU A 173 -10.45 8.94 8.47
N ILE A 174 -11.52 9.61 8.03
CA ILE A 174 -12.45 10.31 8.94
C ILE A 174 -13.10 9.32 9.91
N LEU A 175 -13.54 8.16 9.44
CA LEU A 175 -14.11 7.11 10.27
C LEU A 175 -13.07 6.60 11.29
N ALA A 176 -11.86 6.23 10.84
CA ALA A 176 -10.80 5.73 11.70
C ALA A 176 -10.43 6.76 12.79
N TYR A 177 -10.24 8.02 12.41
CA TYR A 177 -9.96 9.09 13.35
C TYR A 177 -11.10 9.34 14.34
N SER A 178 -12.37 9.30 13.88
CA SER A 178 -13.55 9.49 14.74
C SER A 178 -13.70 8.33 15.72
N TYR A 179 -13.46 7.10 15.32
CA TYR A 179 -13.45 5.95 16.23
C TYR A 179 -12.38 6.09 17.32
N TRP A 180 -11.19 6.58 16.97
CA TRP A 180 -10.16 6.87 17.98
C TRP A 180 -10.60 7.97 18.94
N ARG A 181 -11.02 9.13 18.41
CA ARG A 181 -11.34 10.31 19.22
C ARG A 181 -12.57 10.10 20.10
N ASP A 182 -13.64 9.53 19.56
CA ASP A 182 -14.95 9.50 20.19
C ASP A 182 -15.22 8.17 20.91
N LYS A 183 -14.54 7.09 20.52
CA LYS A 183 -14.75 5.74 21.03
C LYS A 183 -13.52 5.12 21.70
N GLY A 184 -12.35 5.78 21.62
CA GLY A 184 -11.10 5.28 22.21
C GLY A 184 -10.55 4.03 21.49
N LEU A 185 -10.96 3.77 20.25
CA LEU A 185 -10.40 2.67 19.46
C LEU A 185 -8.97 3.04 19.04
N PRO A 186 -7.93 2.24 19.36
CA PRO A 186 -6.58 2.49 18.87
C PRO A 186 -6.53 2.33 17.33
N THR A 187 -6.45 3.46 16.61
CA THR A 187 -6.36 3.46 15.14
C THR A 187 -5.07 4.12 14.69
N VAL A 188 -4.46 3.62 13.62
CA VAL A 188 -3.32 4.24 12.93
C VAL A 188 -3.68 4.38 11.46
N ILE A 189 -3.43 5.55 10.88
CA ILE A 189 -3.73 5.82 9.47
C ILE A 189 -2.42 6.01 8.72
N VAL A 190 -2.25 5.30 7.59
CA VAL A 190 -1.03 5.39 6.78
C VAL A 190 -1.37 5.72 5.32
N ARG A 191 -0.93 6.90 4.86
CA ARG A 191 -1.02 7.31 3.47
C ARG A 191 0.18 6.79 2.69
N LEU A 192 -0.04 5.76 1.89
CA LEU A 192 1.01 5.16 1.06
C LEU A 192 1.23 5.98 -0.22
N PHE A 193 2.50 6.26 -0.50
CA PHE A 193 2.96 6.84 -1.76
C PHE A 193 3.52 5.72 -2.62
N ASN A 194 3.28 5.75 -3.92
CA ASN A 194 3.69 4.79 -4.96
C ASN A 194 4.61 3.65 -4.47
N THR A 195 4.03 2.71 -3.76
CA THR A 195 4.73 1.49 -3.32
C THR A 195 4.88 0.56 -4.52
N VAL A 196 6.08 0.01 -4.72
CA VAL A 196 6.43 -0.85 -5.86
C VAL A 196 7.29 -2.02 -5.40
N GLY A 197 7.18 -3.16 -6.07
CA GLY A 197 8.01 -4.33 -5.77
C GLY A 197 7.49 -5.62 -6.42
N PRO A 198 8.08 -6.77 -6.08
CA PRO A 198 7.63 -8.09 -6.50
C PRO A 198 6.14 -8.33 -6.20
N ARG A 199 5.49 -9.18 -6.98
CA ARG A 199 4.04 -9.51 -6.88
C ARG A 199 3.09 -8.38 -7.31
N GLN A 200 3.61 -7.18 -7.62
CA GLN A 200 2.78 -6.13 -8.19
C GLN A 200 2.49 -6.42 -9.67
N VAL A 201 1.25 -6.25 -10.09
CA VAL A 201 0.85 -6.46 -11.49
C VAL A 201 0.65 -5.14 -12.21
N GLY A 202 1.10 -5.05 -13.48
CA GLY A 202 0.98 -3.84 -14.30
C GLY A 202 -0.43 -3.54 -14.83
N HIS A 203 -1.36 -4.50 -14.69
CA HIS A 203 -2.68 -4.46 -15.31
C HIS A 203 -3.57 -3.29 -14.85
N TYR A 204 -3.36 -2.79 -13.63
CA TYR A 204 -4.15 -1.71 -13.04
C TYR A 204 -3.52 -0.31 -13.16
N GLY A 205 -2.64 -0.10 -14.16
CA GLY A 205 -2.01 1.20 -14.40
C GLY A 205 -0.70 1.43 -13.64
N MET A 206 -0.13 0.39 -13.04
CA MET A 206 1.14 0.47 -12.30
C MET A 206 2.32 0.56 -13.26
N VAL A 207 3.00 1.72 -13.28
CA VAL A 207 3.96 2.09 -14.32
C VAL A 207 5.20 1.19 -14.36
N ILE A 208 5.86 0.93 -13.21
CA ILE A 208 7.12 0.16 -13.19
C ILE A 208 6.91 -1.30 -13.64
N PRO A 209 5.95 -2.08 -13.12
CA PRO A 209 5.71 -3.43 -13.62
C PRO A 209 5.37 -3.48 -15.11
N ARG A 210 4.60 -2.49 -15.61
CA ARG A 210 4.24 -2.39 -17.02
C ARG A 210 5.46 -2.11 -17.90
N PHE A 211 6.28 -1.14 -17.55
CA PHE A 211 7.49 -0.79 -18.30
C PHE A 211 8.51 -1.95 -18.29
N VAL A 212 8.69 -2.59 -17.14
CA VAL A 212 9.57 -3.76 -17.01
C VAL A 212 9.07 -4.91 -17.89
N GLU A 213 7.78 -5.21 -17.88
CA GLU A 213 7.23 -6.27 -18.73
C GLU A 213 7.40 -5.94 -20.22
N GLN A 214 7.12 -4.72 -20.64
CA GLN A 214 7.32 -4.26 -22.02
C GLN A 214 8.78 -4.40 -22.43
N ALA A 215 9.71 -3.91 -21.60
CA ALA A 215 11.13 -3.98 -21.85
C ALA A 215 11.64 -5.43 -21.96
N LEU A 216 11.21 -6.33 -21.07
CA LEU A 216 11.60 -7.74 -21.10
C LEU A 216 11.06 -8.50 -22.30
N ARG A 217 9.90 -8.10 -22.82
CA ARG A 217 9.32 -8.66 -24.05
C ARG A 217 9.90 -8.05 -25.34
N GLY A 218 10.76 -7.04 -25.24
CA GLY A 218 11.26 -6.27 -26.39
C GLY A 218 10.16 -5.46 -27.09
N ALA A 219 9.04 -5.24 -26.42
CA ALA A 219 7.94 -4.40 -26.91
C ALA A 219 8.22 -2.91 -26.66
N PRO A 220 7.64 -1.99 -27.44
CA PRO A 220 7.75 -0.55 -27.17
C PRO A 220 7.27 -0.22 -25.76
N ILE A 221 8.01 0.66 -25.05
CA ILE A 221 7.58 1.17 -23.75
C ILE A 221 6.63 2.34 -23.94
N THR A 222 5.38 2.19 -23.50
CA THR A 222 4.33 3.20 -23.67
C THR A 222 4.33 4.23 -22.56
N VAL A 223 4.77 5.45 -22.85
CA VAL A 223 4.79 6.59 -21.94
C VAL A 223 3.55 7.46 -22.22
N TYR A 224 2.73 7.70 -21.20
CA TYR A 224 1.55 8.55 -21.36
C TYR A 224 1.91 10.04 -21.22
N GLY A 225 1.34 10.87 -22.09
CA GLY A 225 1.70 12.28 -22.21
C GLY A 225 3.11 12.48 -22.79
N ASP A 226 3.77 13.54 -22.39
CA ASP A 226 5.14 13.88 -22.81
C ASP A 226 6.24 13.20 -21.97
N GLY A 227 5.85 12.49 -20.90
CA GLY A 227 6.76 11.80 -19.99
C GLY A 227 7.52 12.72 -19.02
N SER A 228 7.19 14.01 -18.96
CA SER A 228 7.82 14.97 -18.03
C SER A 228 7.32 14.83 -16.59
N GLN A 229 6.13 14.25 -16.39
CA GLN A 229 5.56 14.06 -15.06
C GLN A 229 6.50 13.25 -14.16
N ARG A 230 6.62 13.70 -12.91
CA ARG A 230 7.58 13.13 -11.94
C ARG A 230 6.88 12.35 -10.85
N ARG A 231 7.50 11.25 -10.43
CA ARG A 231 7.01 10.39 -9.33
C ARG A 231 8.17 9.93 -8.46
N CYS A 232 7.85 9.62 -7.21
CA CYS A 232 8.73 8.92 -6.29
C CYS A 232 8.25 7.47 -6.18
N PHE A 233 9.16 6.53 -5.96
CA PHE A 233 8.83 5.11 -5.81
C PHE A 233 9.50 4.55 -4.57
N CYS A 234 8.71 3.91 -3.71
CA CYS A 234 9.16 3.27 -2.49
C CYS A 234 9.08 1.75 -2.64
N HIS A 235 10.11 1.04 -2.22
CA HIS A 235 10.08 -0.42 -2.27
C HIS A 235 9.07 -0.98 -1.27
N VAL A 236 8.35 -2.04 -1.66
CA VAL A 236 7.34 -2.67 -0.80
C VAL A 236 7.89 -3.14 0.54
N ALA A 237 9.12 -3.62 0.59
CA ALA A 237 9.74 -4.03 1.85
C ALA A 237 10.00 -2.85 2.80
N ASP A 238 10.34 -1.67 2.27
CA ASP A 238 10.49 -0.46 3.10
C ASP A 238 9.12 0.01 3.59
N SER A 239 8.09 -0.02 2.72
CA SER A 239 6.72 0.32 3.11
C SER A 239 6.17 -0.65 4.17
N THR A 240 6.39 -1.96 4.04
CA THR A 240 5.93 -2.94 5.03
C THR A 240 6.65 -2.80 6.37
N ALA A 241 7.95 -2.46 6.37
CA ALA A 241 8.68 -2.15 7.60
C ALA A 241 8.07 -0.94 8.34
N ALA A 242 7.72 0.13 7.62
CA ALA A 242 7.02 1.28 8.21
C ALA A 242 5.64 0.90 8.75
N LEU A 243 4.85 0.13 7.99
CA LEU A 243 3.52 -0.30 8.42
C LEU A 243 3.57 -1.10 9.71
N LEU A 244 4.50 -2.05 9.84
CA LEU A 244 4.66 -2.85 11.05
C LEU A 244 5.15 -2.02 12.22
N GLY A 245 6.16 -1.16 12.03
CA GLY A 245 6.64 -0.27 13.08
C GLY A 245 5.55 0.68 13.60
N LEU A 246 4.70 1.23 12.71
CA LEU A 246 3.57 2.07 13.09
C LEU A 246 2.46 1.27 13.80
N ALA A 247 2.21 0.04 13.36
CA ALA A 247 1.23 -0.84 14.00
C ALA A 247 1.63 -1.21 15.43
N ASP A 248 2.93 -1.40 15.67
CA ASP A 248 3.46 -1.74 17.00
C ASP A 248 3.57 -0.53 17.93
N SER A 249 3.64 0.71 17.40
CA SER A 249 3.80 1.93 18.21
C SER A 249 2.49 2.39 18.81
N VAL A 250 2.49 2.63 20.13
CA VAL A 250 1.35 3.25 20.85
C VAL A 250 1.28 4.75 20.51
N GLU A 251 2.41 5.41 20.32
CA GLU A 251 2.49 6.82 19.98
C GLU A 251 1.97 7.14 18.55
N ALA A 252 1.76 6.11 17.72
CA ALA A 252 1.14 6.25 16.41
C ALA A 252 -0.39 6.32 16.47
N GLU A 253 -1.01 5.97 17.58
CA GLU A 253 -2.45 5.89 17.72
C GLU A 253 -3.13 7.26 17.59
N GLY A 254 -4.21 7.32 16.84
CA GLY A 254 -4.96 8.55 16.53
C GLY A 254 -4.26 9.48 15.54
N ARG A 255 -3.19 9.02 14.87
CA ARG A 255 -2.39 9.84 13.97
C ARG A 255 -2.37 9.29 12.55
N VAL A 256 -2.04 10.17 11.62
CA VAL A 256 -1.84 9.86 10.21
C VAL A 256 -0.36 10.03 9.84
N PHE A 257 0.16 9.14 8.99
CA PHE A 257 1.55 9.11 8.56
C PHE A 257 1.68 8.95 7.06
N ASN A 258 2.51 9.77 6.43
CA ASN A 258 2.95 9.55 5.07
C ASN A 258 4.09 8.52 5.03
N VAL A 259 3.97 7.53 4.16
CA VAL A 259 5.02 6.51 3.93
C VAL A 259 5.36 6.46 2.44
N GLY A 260 6.62 6.74 2.10
CA GLY A 260 7.08 6.78 0.72
C GLY A 260 8.52 7.27 0.58
N ALA A 261 9.07 7.19 -0.64
CA ALA A 261 10.36 7.74 -0.97
C ALA A 261 10.23 9.18 -1.52
N GLN A 262 11.31 9.97 -1.38
CA GLN A 262 11.31 11.39 -1.78
C GLN A 262 12.08 11.65 -3.09
N ARG A 263 12.83 10.66 -3.59
CA ARG A 263 13.61 10.81 -4.83
C ARG A 263 12.68 10.76 -6.04
N GLU A 264 12.60 11.86 -6.75
CA GLU A 264 11.78 11.99 -7.95
C GLU A 264 12.50 11.54 -9.22
N ILE A 265 11.75 10.91 -10.12
CA ILE A 265 12.18 10.59 -11.47
C ILE A 265 11.08 10.93 -12.48
N SER A 266 11.45 11.43 -13.68
CA SER A 266 10.50 11.60 -14.78
C SER A 266 10.10 10.24 -15.38
N MET A 267 8.93 10.17 -16.01
CA MET A 267 8.51 8.91 -16.66
C MET A 267 9.42 8.54 -17.82
N THR A 268 9.94 9.53 -18.54
CA THR A 268 10.93 9.30 -19.62
C THR A 268 12.24 8.73 -19.07
N ASP A 269 12.78 9.30 -18.00
CA ASP A 269 14.02 8.80 -17.40
C ASP A 269 13.83 7.44 -16.74
N LEU A 270 12.66 7.20 -16.13
CA LEU A 270 12.29 5.88 -15.60
C LEU A 270 12.30 4.81 -16.70
N ALA A 271 11.70 5.09 -17.85
CA ALA A 271 11.66 4.16 -18.97
C ALA A 271 13.08 3.84 -19.48
N ARG A 272 13.94 4.85 -19.62
CA ARG A 272 15.34 4.67 -20.00
C ARG A 272 16.13 3.83 -18.98
N THR A 273 16.00 4.18 -17.69
CA THR A 273 16.64 3.43 -16.61
C THR A 273 16.21 1.97 -16.61
N ILE A 274 14.93 1.67 -16.84
CA ILE A 274 14.43 0.30 -16.94
C ILE A 274 15.07 -0.42 -18.13
N CYS A 275 15.11 0.21 -19.33
CA CYS A 275 15.77 -0.39 -20.50
C CYS A 275 17.23 -0.75 -20.21
N GLU A 276 17.98 0.17 -19.61
CA GLU A 276 19.39 -0.04 -19.24
C GLU A 276 19.53 -1.19 -18.25
N ARG A 277 18.73 -1.22 -17.18
CA ARG A 277 18.81 -2.26 -16.12
C ARG A 277 18.47 -3.65 -16.62
N VAL A 278 17.48 -3.80 -17.50
CA VAL A 278 17.08 -5.12 -18.01
C VAL A 278 17.79 -5.51 -19.30
N GLY A 279 18.65 -4.65 -19.87
CA GLY A 279 19.39 -4.87 -21.11
C GLY A 279 18.50 -4.83 -22.35
N SER A 280 17.41 -4.06 -22.33
CA SER A 280 16.45 -3.96 -23.44
C SER A 280 16.82 -2.86 -24.42
N ARG A 281 16.49 -3.10 -25.71
CA ARG A 281 16.55 -2.10 -26.79
C ARG A 281 15.17 -1.56 -27.18
N SER A 282 14.17 -1.72 -26.31
CA SER A 282 12.81 -1.24 -26.56
C SER A 282 12.79 0.26 -26.82
N GLU A 283 12.06 0.67 -27.84
CA GLU A 283 11.82 2.08 -28.13
C GLU A 283 10.77 2.67 -27.19
N LEU A 284 10.84 3.97 -26.92
CA LEU A 284 9.81 4.68 -26.18
C LEU A 284 8.74 5.19 -27.15
N THR A 285 7.47 4.89 -26.84
CA THR A 285 6.32 5.39 -27.58
C THR A 285 5.50 6.29 -26.68
N PHE A 286 5.29 7.53 -27.11
CA PHE A 286 4.50 8.51 -26.35
C PHE A 286 3.04 8.46 -26.82
N ILE A 287 2.13 8.27 -25.88
CA ILE A 287 0.68 8.19 -26.12
C ILE A 287 0.03 9.41 -25.47
N PRO A 288 -0.65 10.29 -26.25
CA PRO A 288 -1.37 11.43 -25.69
C PRO A 288 -2.36 11.01 -24.58
N TYR A 289 -2.58 11.88 -23.58
CA TYR A 289 -3.45 11.58 -22.46
C TYR A 289 -4.91 11.34 -22.86
N ASP A 290 -5.39 12.02 -23.88
CA ASP A 290 -6.74 11.87 -24.45
C ASP A 290 -6.97 10.56 -25.22
N GLU A 291 -5.87 9.89 -25.63
CA GLU A 291 -5.92 8.54 -26.18
C GLU A 291 -5.74 7.45 -25.08
N ALA A 292 -5.02 7.79 -24.00
CA ALA A 292 -4.69 6.85 -22.93
C ALA A 292 -5.80 6.72 -21.88
N TYR A 293 -6.61 7.75 -21.69
CA TYR A 293 -7.63 7.87 -20.66
C TYR A 293 -8.93 8.49 -21.20
N GLU A 294 -10.02 8.31 -20.45
CA GLU A 294 -11.29 8.95 -20.77
C GLU A 294 -11.19 10.48 -20.80
N PHE A 295 -12.05 11.11 -21.61
CA PHE A 295 -12.11 12.56 -21.73
C PHE A 295 -12.27 13.24 -20.36
N GLY A 296 -11.38 14.21 -20.08
CA GLY A 296 -11.39 14.95 -18.82
C GLY A 296 -10.66 14.26 -17.66
N PHE A 297 -9.86 13.23 -17.94
CA PHE A 297 -8.95 12.67 -16.93
C PHE A 297 -8.00 13.76 -16.41
N GLU A 298 -7.91 13.88 -15.09
CA GLU A 298 -6.99 14.79 -14.39
C GLU A 298 -5.92 13.97 -13.69
N ASP A 299 -4.66 14.30 -13.87
CA ASP A 299 -3.54 13.70 -13.12
C ASP A 299 -2.91 14.72 -12.18
N MET A 300 -2.21 14.23 -11.20
CA MET A 300 -1.38 15.04 -10.29
C MET A 300 -0.02 15.22 -10.93
N GLU A 301 0.42 16.45 -11.12
CA GLU A 301 1.73 16.74 -11.74
C GLU A 301 2.88 16.22 -10.91
N ARG A 302 2.79 16.38 -9.58
CA ARG A 302 3.86 16.01 -8.65
C ARG A 302 3.29 15.40 -7.37
N ARG A 303 3.99 14.38 -6.82
CA ARG A 303 3.65 13.73 -5.54
C ARG A 303 4.92 13.34 -4.80
N VAL A 304 5.38 14.20 -3.91
CA VAL A 304 6.53 13.95 -3.03
C VAL A 304 6.05 13.96 -1.59
N PRO A 305 6.23 12.88 -0.82
CA PRO A 305 5.83 12.87 0.58
C PRO A 305 6.77 13.72 1.43
N ASP A 306 6.21 14.41 2.42
CA ASP A 306 6.92 14.71 3.64
C ASP A 306 6.85 13.46 4.52
N THR A 307 8.00 12.95 4.96
CA THR A 307 8.11 11.75 5.79
C THR A 307 8.72 12.04 7.17
N ASP A 308 8.83 13.29 7.54
CA ASP A 308 9.46 13.71 8.79
C ASP A 308 8.71 13.15 10.00
N ARG A 309 7.38 13.00 9.91
CA ARG A 309 6.55 12.45 10.99
C ARG A 309 6.87 10.98 11.27
N VAL A 310 6.91 10.14 10.26
CA VAL A 310 7.26 8.71 10.44
C VAL A 310 8.73 8.53 10.79
N ASN A 311 9.63 9.34 10.21
CA ASN A 311 11.04 9.34 10.57
C ASN A 311 11.25 9.74 12.04
N GLY A 312 10.61 10.81 12.49
CA GLY A 312 10.72 11.31 13.87
C GLY A 312 10.22 10.30 14.91
N LEU A 313 9.20 9.49 14.55
CA LEU A 313 8.65 8.49 15.45
C LEU A 313 9.43 7.18 15.46
N LEU A 314 9.80 6.66 14.29
CA LEU A 314 10.38 5.32 14.14
C LEU A 314 11.87 5.33 13.76
N GLY A 315 12.47 6.50 13.41
CA GLY A 315 13.75 6.54 12.73
C GLY A 315 13.72 5.96 11.31
N TRP A 316 12.52 5.75 10.76
CA TRP A 316 12.35 5.08 9.47
C TRP A 316 12.68 6.00 8.30
N THR A 317 13.45 5.46 7.36
CA THR A 317 13.68 6.02 6.02
C THR A 317 13.66 4.89 4.99
N PRO A 318 13.23 5.13 3.74
CA PRO A 318 13.34 4.12 2.70
C PRO A 318 14.82 3.85 2.38
N GLU A 319 15.20 2.58 2.39
CA GLU A 319 16.60 2.16 2.22
C GLU A 319 16.91 1.72 0.79
N ARG A 320 15.91 1.21 0.05
CA ARG A 320 16.11 0.63 -1.28
C ARG A 320 16.12 1.69 -2.36
N THR A 321 17.09 1.56 -3.26
CA THR A 321 17.21 2.46 -4.41
C THR A 321 16.22 2.11 -5.52
N LEU A 322 16.00 3.03 -6.47
CA LEU A 322 15.16 2.78 -7.64
C LEU A 322 15.69 1.61 -8.49
N GLU A 323 17.02 1.52 -8.59
CA GLU A 323 17.68 0.45 -9.34
C GLU A 323 17.39 -0.92 -8.73
N GLN A 324 17.43 -1.03 -7.39
CA GLN A 324 17.04 -2.26 -6.66
C GLN A 324 15.55 -2.58 -6.85
N ILE A 325 14.67 -1.58 -6.82
CA ILE A 325 13.25 -1.75 -7.12
C ILE A 325 13.06 -2.36 -8.52
N ILE A 326 13.74 -1.80 -9.53
CA ILE A 326 13.65 -2.28 -10.91
C ILE A 326 14.16 -3.72 -11.03
N ASP A 327 15.28 -4.04 -10.40
CA ASP A 327 15.87 -5.38 -10.45
C ASP A 327 14.96 -6.44 -9.81
N ASP A 328 14.38 -6.13 -8.65
CA ASP A 328 13.47 -7.03 -7.93
C ASP A 328 12.17 -7.24 -8.73
N VAL A 329 11.60 -6.18 -9.30
CA VAL A 329 10.44 -6.28 -10.18
C VAL A 329 10.78 -7.06 -11.46
N ALA A 330 11.95 -6.83 -12.06
CA ALA A 330 12.37 -7.56 -13.26
C ALA A 330 12.54 -9.05 -12.99
N THR A 331 13.08 -9.41 -11.83
CA THR A 331 13.23 -10.80 -11.39
C THR A 331 11.87 -11.48 -11.23
N ASP A 332 10.93 -10.81 -10.56
CA ASP A 332 9.56 -11.31 -10.39
C ASP A 332 8.84 -11.46 -11.74
N VAL A 333 8.94 -10.46 -12.61
CA VAL A 333 8.30 -10.51 -13.95
C VAL A 333 8.90 -11.62 -14.81
N ARG A 334 10.23 -11.81 -14.84
CA ARG A 334 10.87 -12.92 -15.54
C ARG A 334 10.36 -14.27 -15.06
N SER A 335 10.27 -14.45 -13.75
CA SER A 335 9.75 -15.69 -13.15
C SER A 335 8.31 -15.97 -13.57
N ARG A 336 7.43 -14.94 -13.56
CA ARG A 336 6.03 -15.07 -13.97
C ARG A 336 5.86 -15.34 -15.47
N LEU A 337 6.70 -14.75 -16.30
CA LEU A 337 6.66 -14.91 -17.76
C LEU A 337 7.43 -16.13 -18.25
N LYS A 338 8.18 -16.80 -17.37
CA LYS A 338 9.08 -17.92 -17.71
C LYS A 338 10.12 -17.55 -18.77
N LEU A 339 10.68 -16.31 -18.65
CA LEU A 339 11.73 -15.76 -19.52
C LEU A 339 13.12 -16.03 -18.94
#